data_739481ee3a67f554347e428589e536df
#
_entry.id   739481ee3a67f554347e428589e536df
#
_cell.length_a   1.000
_cell.length_b   1.000
_cell.length_c   1.000
_cell.angle_alpha   90.00
_cell.angle_beta   90.00
_cell.angle_gamma   90.00
#
_symmetry.space_group_name_H-M   'P 1'
#
loop_
_entity.id
_entity.type
_entity.pdbx_description
1 polymer ?
#
loop_
_entity_poly.entity_id
_entity_poly.type
_entity_poly.pdbx_seq_one_letter_code
_entity_poly.pdbx_strand_id
1 'polypeptide(L)'
;MIRRPWSRRRRYLLGPLAFGLLGQLGGSDLVEAQSSLSTWAQLRLEELNASVLQGEQGSRERLERIRAMYFLSVDEGKWVDLAKDSLSALRVSAPSASEEEVTFEAYRGALEVVRAKHSRWPPNKLKYLNEGARTLDGLVARQPDNLEVRYLRLASYLFLPFFLRRDESVAADLRTLAANLPEYPAAFSPPVYQAVVRFVLENGTLDGEERTRLERVLEDESQGNKKGRGRQDT
;
A
#
# COMPACT_ATOMS: atom_id res chain seq x y z
N MET A 1 -6.41 36.21 -12.75
CA MET A 1 -5.15 36.54 -12.04
C MET A 1 -5.42 36.68 -10.56
N ILE A 2 -5.44 35.59 -9.79
CA ILE A 2 -5.38 35.63 -8.31
C ILE A 2 -4.66 34.34 -7.88
N ARG A 3 -3.38 34.50 -7.58
CA ARG A 3 -2.56 33.50 -6.89
C ARG A 3 -2.93 33.54 -5.42
N ARG A 4 -3.36 32.43 -4.84
CA ARG A 4 -3.37 32.29 -3.38
C ARG A 4 -2.16 31.48 -2.94
N PRO A 5 -1.39 31.95 -1.94
CA PRO A 5 -0.14 31.35 -1.53
C PRO A 5 -0.35 30.13 -0.62
N TRP A 6 0.38 29.11 -0.93
CA TRP A 6 0.60 27.93 -0.08
C TRP A 6 1.38 28.37 1.17
N SER A 7 0.71 28.71 2.25
CA SER A 7 1.31 29.08 3.51
C SER A 7 0.82 28.22 4.67
N ARG A 8 1.39 27.02 4.80
CA ARG A 8 1.70 26.49 6.14
C ARG A 8 3.07 25.83 6.08
N ARG A 9 4.09 26.68 6.30
CA ARG A 9 5.45 26.24 6.61
C ARG A 9 5.43 25.51 7.96
N ARG A 10 5.40 24.18 7.96
CA ARG A 10 5.86 23.41 9.10
C ARG A 10 7.37 23.38 9.04
N ARG A 11 8.02 24.10 9.96
CA ARG A 11 9.47 24.07 10.20
C ARG A 11 9.83 22.69 10.72
N TYR A 12 10.43 21.86 9.90
CA TYR A 12 11.08 20.63 10.36
C TYR A 12 12.52 20.97 10.74
N LEU A 13 12.81 20.88 12.04
CA LEU A 13 14.15 20.94 12.59
C LEU A 13 14.94 19.71 12.09
N LEU A 14 16.10 19.99 11.53
CA LEU A 14 17.08 19.01 11.05
C LEU A 14 17.60 18.18 12.24
N GLY A 15 17.21 16.92 12.29
CA GLY A 15 17.85 15.89 13.10
C GLY A 15 18.09 14.65 12.23
N PRO A 16 19.21 13.92 12.41
CA PRO A 16 19.50 12.75 11.62
C PRO A 16 18.58 11.62 12.07
N LEU A 17 17.60 11.22 11.30
CA LEU A 17 16.72 10.02 11.46
C LEU A 17 15.27 10.33 11.07
N ALA A 18 15.02 10.72 9.82
CA ALA A 18 13.65 10.92 9.34
C ALA A 18 13.01 9.65 8.73
N PHE A 19 13.49 8.46 9.05
CA PHE A 19 12.86 7.20 8.67
C PHE A 19 12.08 6.54 9.83
N GLY A 20 12.04 7.19 10.99
CA GLY A 20 11.33 6.71 12.19
C GLY A 20 9.95 7.30 12.40
N LEU A 21 9.36 8.03 11.43
CA LEU A 21 8.18 8.86 11.64
C LEU A 21 6.90 8.35 10.95
N LEU A 22 6.72 7.04 10.84
CA LEU A 22 5.37 6.50 10.58
C LEU A 22 4.46 6.56 11.83
N GLY A 23 5.02 6.94 12.99
CA GLY A 23 4.29 6.98 14.26
C GLY A 23 3.90 8.36 14.80
N GLN A 24 4.20 9.48 14.14
CA GLN A 24 3.98 10.81 14.77
C GLN A 24 3.27 11.88 13.93
N LEU A 25 2.75 11.59 12.76
CA LEU A 25 2.00 12.57 11.96
C LEU A 25 0.64 12.08 11.44
N GLY A 26 0.17 10.94 11.87
CA GLY A 26 -1.19 10.45 11.60
C GLY A 26 -2.04 10.62 12.85
N GLY A 27 -3.28 11.06 12.70
CA GLY A 27 -4.28 10.99 13.75
C GLY A 27 -4.50 9.53 14.20
N SER A 28 -5.24 9.34 15.29
CA SER A 28 -5.62 8.02 15.84
C SER A 28 -6.07 7.01 14.79
N ASP A 29 -6.71 7.48 13.74
CA ASP A 29 -7.31 6.67 12.67
C ASP A 29 -6.28 5.94 11.77
N LEU A 30 -5.11 6.57 11.48
CA LEU A 30 -4.03 5.90 10.74
C LEU A 30 -3.37 4.80 11.55
N VAL A 31 -3.15 5.02 12.83
CA VAL A 31 -2.58 4.01 13.73
C VAL A 31 -3.55 2.83 13.86
N GLU A 32 -4.85 3.08 13.96
CA GLU A 32 -5.87 2.05 14.01
C GLU A 32 -5.98 1.28 12.70
N ALA A 33 -5.96 1.97 11.56
CA ALA A 33 -5.96 1.34 10.24
C ALA A 33 -4.71 0.46 10.02
N GLN A 34 -3.53 0.92 10.42
CA GLN A 34 -2.29 0.14 10.34
C GLN A 34 -2.35 -1.10 11.24
N SER A 35 -2.82 -0.97 12.48
CA SER A 35 -2.95 -2.10 13.39
C SER A 35 -3.99 -3.11 12.89
N SER A 36 -5.07 -2.66 12.28
CA SER A 36 -6.08 -3.54 11.69
C SER A 36 -5.56 -4.30 10.48
N LEU A 37 -4.73 -3.65 9.62
CA LEU A 37 -4.06 -4.30 8.50
C LEU A 37 -3.03 -5.34 8.95
N SER A 38 -2.24 -5.03 9.97
CA SER A 38 -1.26 -5.99 10.51
C SER A 38 -1.96 -7.22 11.11
N THR A 39 -3.08 -7.01 11.84
CA THR A 39 -3.90 -8.10 12.38
C THR A 39 -4.51 -8.95 11.25
N TRP A 40 -5.12 -8.31 10.26
CA TRP A 40 -5.64 -9.02 9.09
C TRP A 40 -4.54 -9.83 8.39
N ALA A 41 -3.37 -9.25 8.19
CA ALA A 41 -2.27 -9.89 7.50
C ALA A 41 -1.75 -11.13 8.25
N GLN A 42 -1.69 -11.07 9.57
CA GLN A 42 -1.34 -12.23 10.40
C GLN A 42 -2.36 -13.36 10.26
N LEU A 43 -3.64 -13.07 10.47
CA LEU A 43 -4.71 -14.06 10.34
C LEU A 43 -4.75 -14.67 8.92
N ARG A 44 -4.60 -13.82 7.89
CA ARG A 44 -4.60 -14.27 6.51
C ARG A 44 -3.42 -15.19 6.20
N LEU A 45 -2.24 -14.91 6.74
CA LEU A 45 -1.09 -15.82 6.59
C LEU A 45 -1.29 -17.15 7.29
N GLU A 46 -1.92 -17.19 8.45
CA GLU A 46 -2.26 -18.43 9.16
C GLU A 46 -3.21 -19.29 8.34
N GLU A 47 -4.28 -18.69 7.80
CA GLU A 47 -5.23 -19.38 6.91
C GLU A 47 -4.53 -19.92 5.64
N LEU A 48 -3.72 -19.10 4.98
CA LEU A 48 -2.99 -19.48 3.77
C LEU A 48 -1.91 -20.55 4.04
N ASN A 49 -1.32 -20.58 5.23
CA ASN A 49 -0.39 -21.62 5.61
C ASN A 49 -1.11 -22.95 5.83
N ALA A 50 -2.32 -22.94 6.39
CA ALA A 50 -3.13 -24.14 6.54
C ALA A 50 -3.53 -24.73 5.18
N SER A 51 -3.89 -23.90 4.19
CA SER A 51 -4.24 -24.35 2.83
C SER A 51 -3.05 -24.93 2.05
N VAL A 52 -1.83 -24.42 2.28
CA VAL A 52 -0.59 -24.99 1.71
C VAL A 52 -0.40 -26.44 2.10
N LEU A 53 -0.69 -26.79 3.35
CA LEU A 53 -0.58 -28.16 3.84
C LEU A 53 -1.58 -29.12 3.16
N GLN A 54 -2.63 -28.56 2.55
CA GLN A 54 -3.64 -29.31 1.82
C GLN A 54 -3.37 -29.38 0.29
N GLY A 55 -2.26 -28.81 -0.18
CA GLY A 55 -1.84 -28.87 -1.59
C GLY A 55 -2.53 -27.85 -2.50
N GLU A 56 -3.36 -26.96 -1.97
CA GLU A 56 -4.07 -25.92 -2.72
C GLU A 56 -3.23 -24.63 -2.77
N GLN A 57 -2.58 -24.37 -3.90
CA GLN A 57 -1.91 -23.08 -4.16
C GLN A 57 -2.21 -22.57 -5.57
N GLY A 58 -3.32 -21.85 -5.71
CA GLY A 58 -3.60 -21.05 -6.89
C GLY A 58 -2.78 -19.74 -6.91
N SER A 59 -2.76 -19.06 -8.04
CA SER A 59 -2.14 -17.75 -8.21
C SER A 59 -2.70 -16.70 -7.24
N ARG A 60 -4.00 -16.75 -6.99
CA ARG A 60 -4.70 -15.82 -6.10
C ARG A 60 -4.21 -15.95 -4.65
N GLU A 61 -4.08 -17.16 -4.13
CA GLU A 61 -3.60 -17.43 -2.78
C GLU A 61 -2.15 -16.97 -2.61
N ARG A 62 -1.35 -17.12 -3.65
CA ARG A 62 0.04 -16.63 -3.67
C ARG A 62 0.09 -15.10 -3.58
N LEU A 63 -0.76 -14.40 -4.34
CA LEU A 63 -0.85 -12.95 -4.31
C LEU A 63 -1.31 -12.45 -2.93
N GLU A 64 -2.34 -13.07 -2.36
CA GLU A 64 -2.80 -12.75 -1.00
C GLU A 64 -1.70 -12.95 0.05
N ARG A 65 -0.89 -13.98 -0.09
CA ARG A 65 0.27 -14.20 0.78
C ARG A 65 1.29 -13.08 0.68
N ILE A 66 1.61 -12.65 -0.54
CA ILE A 66 2.53 -11.53 -0.78
C ILE A 66 1.97 -10.24 -0.20
N ARG A 67 0.68 -9.96 -0.40
CA ARG A 67 -0.02 -8.81 0.19
C ARG A 67 0.11 -8.80 1.71
N ALA A 68 -0.20 -9.91 2.35
CA ALA A 68 -0.11 -10.03 3.80
C ALA A 68 1.34 -9.82 4.30
N MET A 69 2.32 -10.46 3.69
CA MET A 69 3.73 -10.28 4.05
C MET A 69 4.20 -8.83 3.83
N TYR A 70 3.75 -8.16 2.77
CA TYR A 70 4.08 -6.76 2.53
C TYR A 70 3.59 -5.86 3.67
N PHE A 71 2.33 -5.99 4.09
CA PHE A 71 1.82 -5.17 5.19
C PHE A 71 2.55 -5.44 6.51
N LEU A 72 2.88 -6.69 6.81
CA LEU A 72 3.70 -7.04 7.98
C LEU A 72 5.14 -6.51 7.87
N SER A 73 5.69 -6.47 6.66
CA SER A 73 7.06 -5.98 6.43
C SER A 73 7.24 -4.49 6.73
N VAL A 74 6.16 -3.72 6.67
CA VAL A 74 6.20 -2.29 7.01
C VAL A 74 6.63 -2.09 8.45
N ASP A 75 6.20 -2.94 9.36
CA ASP A 75 6.52 -2.86 10.79
C ASP A 75 7.74 -3.71 11.17
N GLU A 76 7.87 -4.91 10.60
CA GLU A 76 8.90 -5.87 10.94
C GLU A 76 9.73 -6.29 9.72
N GLY A 77 10.98 -5.85 9.68
CA GLY A 77 11.91 -6.10 8.55
C GLY A 77 12.14 -7.58 8.20
N LYS A 78 11.92 -8.52 9.13
CA LYS A 78 12.02 -9.97 8.86
C LYS A 78 11.09 -10.44 7.73
N TRP A 79 9.94 -9.80 7.56
CA TRP A 79 8.96 -10.15 6.53
C TRP A 79 9.39 -9.73 5.12
N VAL A 80 10.33 -8.77 5.00
CA VAL A 80 10.86 -8.34 3.70
C VAL A 80 11.53 -9.51 2.97
N ASP A 81 12.43 -10.20 3.65
CA ASP A 81 13.19 -11.30 3.03
C ASP A 81 12.25 -12.49 2.72
N LEU A 82 11.34 -12.84 3.62
CA LEU A 82 10.35 -13.89 3.39
C LEU A 82 9.43 -13.61 2.19
N ALA A 83 8.96 -12.37 2.06
CA ALA A 83 8.14 -11.97 0.92
C ALA A 83 8.94 -12.00 -0.40
N LYS A 84 10.20 -11.58 -0.39
CA LYS A 84 11.08 -11.60 -1.56
C LYS A 84 11.41 -13.03 -2.00
N ASP A 85 11.64 -13.94 -1.07
CA ASP A 85 11.87 -15.36 -1.37
C ASP A 85 10.62 -15.98 -2.00
N SER A 86 9.44 -15.68 -1.45
CA SER A 86 8.15 -16.09 -2.02
C SER A 86 7.95 -15.57 -3.44
N LEU A 87 8.25 -14.28 -3.69
CA LEU A 87 8.20 -13.68 -5.03
C LEU A 87 9.20 -14.30 -6.01
N SER A 88 10.38 -14.67 -5.53
CA SER A 88 11.41 -15.27 -6.37
C SER A 88 11.01 -16.69 -6.83
N ALA A 89 10.35 -17.45 -5.97
CA ALA A 89 9.82 -18.78 -6.31
C ALA A 89 8.71 -18.69 -7.39
N LEU A 90 7.94 -17.59 -7.45
CA LEU A 90 6.87 -17.39 -8.42
C LEU A 90 7.36 -17.07 -9.84
N ARG A 91 8.55 -16.49 -9.98
CA ARG A 91 9.14 -16.14 -11.29
C ARG A 91 9.30 -17.33 -12.25
N VAL A 92 9.39 -18.52 -11.71
CA VAL A 92 9.56 -19.75 -12.48
C VAL A 92 8.24 -20.27 -13.08
N SER A 93 7.09 -19.79 -12.58
CA SER A 93 5.79 -20.41 -12.85
C SER A 93 4.79 -19.54 -13.61
N ALA A 94 5.04 -18.23 -13.78
CA ALA A 94 4.09 -17.32 -14.42
C ALA A 94 4.45 -17.05 -15.89
N PRO A 95 3.47 -17.06 -16.81
CA PRO A 95 3.70 -16.61 -18.19
C PRO A 95 3.95 -15.10 -18.20
N SER A 96 4.98 -14.71 -18.93
CA SER A 96 5.43 -13.32 -19.10
C SER A 96 4.30 -12.40 -19.58
N ALA A 97 4.08 -11.27 -18.90
CA ALA A 97 3.15 -10.20 -19.23
C ALA A 97 1.67 -10.34 -18.77
N SER A 98 1.36 -11.19 -17.80
CA SER A 98 0.03 -11.17 -17.17
C SER A 98 -0.12 -9.96 -16.20
N GLU A 99 -1.36 -9.51 -15.98
CA GLU A 99 -1.68 -8.47 -14.97
C GLU A 99 -1.18 -8.87 -13.57
N GLU A 100 -1.23 -10.14 -13.26
CA GLU A 100 -0.72 -10.73 -12.04
C GLU A 100 0.80 -10.57 -11.90
N GLU A 101 1.57 -10.77 -12.99
CA GLU A 101 3.03 -10.56 -12.99
C GLU A 101 3.38 -9.11 -12.71
N VAL A 102 2.62 -8.17 -13.29
CA VAL A 102 2.78 -6.74 -13.01
C VAL A 102 2.58 -6.43 -11.53
N THR A 103 1.57 -7.03 -10.92
CA THR A 103 1.29 -6.89 -9.50
C THR A 103 2.42 -7.48 -8.64
N PHE A 104 2.93 -8.65 -8.97
CA PHE A 104 4.10 -9.23 -8.28
C PHE A 104 5.35 -8.36 -8.40
N GLU A 105 5.62 -7.80 -9.58
CA GLU A 105 6.73 -6.86 -9.77
C GLU A 105 6.53 -5.57 -8.97
N ALA A 106 5.29 -5.10 -8.81
CA ALA A 106 4.97 -3.92 -7.98
C ALA A 106 5.27 -4.19 -6.51
N TYR A 107 4.88 -5.36 -5.98
CA TYR A 107 5.25 -5.76 -4.63
C TYR A 107 6.76 -5.92 -4.46
N ARG A 108 7.47 -6.43 -5.48
CA ARG A 108 8.94 -6.49 -5.45
C ARG A 108 9.55 -5.09 -5.31
N GLY A 109 9.07 -4.12 -6.11
CA GLY A 109 9.51 -2.73 -6.02
C GLY A 109 9.20 -2.09 -4.66
N ALA A 110 7.98 -2.29 -4.15
CA ALA A 110 7.55 -1.77 -2.86
C ALA A 110 8.37 -2.38 -1.70
N LEU A 111 8.66 -3.69 -1.73
CA LEU A 111 9.51 -4.35 -0.74
C LEU A 111 10.96 -3.83 -0.73
N GLU A 112 11.51 -3.40 -1.88
CA GLU A 112 12.81 -2.72 -1.87
C GLU A 112 12.73 -1.37 -1.13
N VAL A 113 11.65 -0.60 -1.30
CA VAL A 113 11.46 0.64 -0.53
C VAL A 113 11.33 0.34 0.97
N VAL A 114 10.57 -0.69 1.35
CA VAL A 114 10.46 -1.12 2.75
C VAL A 114 11.82 -1.60 3.29
N ARG A 115 12.60 -2.31 2.48
CA ARG A 115 13.97 -2.71 2.84
C ARG A 115 14.86 -1.51 3.11
N ALA A 116 14.71 -0.43 2.35
CA ALA A 116 15.42 0.83 2.60
C ALA A 116 15.05 1.39 3.98
N LYS A 117 13.78 1.30 4.42
CA LYS A 117 13.32 1.71 5.75
C LYS A 117 14.09 0.97 6.86
N HIS A 118 14.24 -0.34 6.75
CA HIS A 118 14.88 -1.18 7.76
C HIS A 118 16.42 -1.21 7.67
N SER A 119 17.02 -0.73 6.58
CA SER A 119 18.48 -0.69 6.44
C SER A 119 19.09 0.33 7.40
N ARG A 120 20.18 -0.02 8.08
CA ARG A 120 20.93 0.89 8.94
C ARG A 120 22.00 1.68 8.18
N TRP A 121 22.47 1.16 7.03
CA TRP A 121 23.55 1.74 6.27
C TRP A 121 23.04 2.72 5.19
N PRO A 122 23.36 4.02 5.27
CA PRO A 122 22.82 5.04 4.37
C PRO A 122 22.97 4.76 2.86
N PRO A 123 24.12 4.29 2.36
CA PRO A 123 24.25 3.94 0.95
C PRO A 123 23.29 2.85 0.49
N ASN A 124 23.04 1.84 1.35
CA ASN A 124 22.07 0.79 1.05
C ASN A 124 20.63 1.32 1.03
N LYS A 125 20.30 2.25 1.95
CA LYS A 125 18.99 2.91 1.93
C LYS A 125 18.71 3.55 0.58
N LEU A 126 19.66 4.35 0.10
CA LEU A 126 19.50 5.05 -1.17
C LEU A 126 19.46 4.08 -2.36
N LYS A 127 20.28 3.04 -2.34
CA LYS A 127 20.27 1.98 -3.35
C LYS A 127 18.90 1.31 -3.44
N TYR A 128 18.40 0.76 -2.33
CA TYR A 128 17.12 0.04 -2.30
C TYR A 128 15.94 0.95 -2.66
N LEU A 129 15.94 2.18 -2.16
CA LEU A 129 14.94 3.17 -2.52
C LEU A 129 14.90 3.44 -4.04
N ASN A 130 16.07 3.66 -4.66
CA ASN A 130 16.14 3.94 -6.09
C ASN A 130 15.77 2.71 -6.94
N GLU A 131 16.12 1.52 -6.51
CA GLU A 131 15.71 0.27 -7.18
C GLU A 131 14.19 0.09 -7.15
N GLY A 132 13.59 0.22 -5.96
CA GLY A 132 12.15 0.11 -5.80
C GLY A 132 11.38 1.19 -6.56
N ALA A 133 11.84 2.44 -6.46
CA ALA A 133 11.24 3.58 -7.16
C ALA A 133 11.25 3.39 -8.68
N ARG A 134 12.39 2.97 -9.26
CA ARG A 134 12.49 2.71 -10.71
C ARG A 134 11.52 1.64 -11.18
N THR A 135 11.37 0.57 -10.39
CA THR A 135 10.41 -0.51 -10.68
C THR A 135 8.98 0.04 -10.69
N LEU A 136 8.57 0.73 -9.63
CA LEU A 136 7.21 1.26 -9.50
C LEU A 136 6.88 2.32 -10.55
N ASP A 137 7.80 3.24 -10.85
CA ASP A 137 7.61 4.24 -11.91
C ASP A 137 7.44 3.58 -13.28
N GLY A 138 8.27 2.57 -13.59
CA GLY A 138 8.17 1.83 -14.84
C GLY A 138 6.86 1.05 -14.97
N LEU A 139 6.32 0.53 -13.87
CA LEU A 139 5.05 -0.20 -13.85
C LEU A 139 3.86 0.75 -14.06
N VAL A 140 3.81 1.88 -13.36
CA VAL A 140 2.74 2.88 -13.56
C VAL A 140 2.77 3.46 -14.97
N ALA A 141 3.96 3.62 -15.57
CA ALA A 141 4.06 4.07 -16.95
C ALA A 141 3.49 3.06 -17.96
N ARG A 142 3.61 1.76 -17.68
CA ARG A 142 3.08 0.67 -18.53
C ARG A 142 1.61 0.37 -18.29
N GLN A 143 1.15 0.50 -17.06
CA GLN A 143 -0.23 0.23 -16.64
C GLN A 143 -0.75 1.36 -15.75
N PRO A 144 -1.08 2.50 -16.35
CA PRO A 144 -1.47 3.71 -15.62
C PRO A 144 -2.80 3.57 -14.87
N ASP A 145 -3.63 2.62 -15.22
CA ASP A 145 -4.96 2.40 -14.61
C ASP A 145 -4.95 1.30 -13.52
N ASN A 146 -3.81 0.65 -13.29
CA ASN A 146 -3.69 -0.35 -12.23
C ASN A 146 -3.63 0.33 -10.86
N LEU A 147 -4.74 0.30 -10.12
CA LEU A 147 -4.90 0.99 -8.84
C LEU A 147 -3.98 0.43 -7.75
N GLU A 148 -3.70 -0.88 -7.77
CA GLU A 148 -2.82 -1.50 -6.78
C GLU A 148 -1.36 -1.05 -6.97
N VAL A 149 -0.89 -0.99 -8.20
CA VAL A 149 0.46 -0.48 -8.53
C VAL A 149 0.59 0.99 -8.13
N ARG A 150 -0.44 1.81 -8.39
CA ARG A 150 -0.46 3.23 -7.98
C ARG A 150 -0.45 3.38 -6.48
N TYR A 151 -1.24 2.59 -5.76
CA TYR A 151 -1.23 2.62 -4.30
C TYR A 151 0.14 2.25 -3.73
N LEU A 152 0.78 1.19 -4.24
CA LEU A 152 2.12 0.80 -3.79
C LEU A 152 3.16 1.88 -4.05
N ARG A 153 3.09 2.59 -5.19
CA ARG A 153 3.95 3.72 -5.49
C ARG A 153 3.66 4.91 -4.56
N LEU A 154 2.40 5.26 -4.38
CA LEU A 154 1.97 6.33 -3.48
C LEU A 154 2.45 6.08 -2.04
N ALA A 155 2.18 4.89 -1.49
CA ALA A 155 2.60 4.51 -0.14
C ALA A 155 4.13 4.53 0.02
N SER A 156 4.87 4.20 -1.06
CA SER A 156 6.32 4.25 -1.07
C SER A 156 6.89 5.68 -1.09
N TYR A 157 6.18 6.65 -1.69
CA TYR A 157 6.72 8.00 -1.95
C TYR A 157 6.23 9.07 -0.98
N LEU A 158 5.04 8.91 -0.43
CA LEU A 158 4.38 9.94 0.37
C LEU A 158 5.22 10.38 1.57
N PHE A 159 5.95 9.46 2.18
CA PHE A 159 6.74 9.69 3.39
C PHE A 159 8.24 9.86 3.14
N LEU A 160 8.66 10.04 1.88
CA LEU A 160 10.06 10.29 1.58
C LEU A 160 10.53 11.64 2.14
N PRO A 161 11.81 11.73 2.60
CA PRO A 161 12.42 13.01 2.95
C PRO A 161 12.31 14.02 1.80
N PHE A 162 12.24 15.31 2.12
CA PHE A 162 11.98 16.39 1.15
C PHE A 162 12.92 16.38 -0.07
N PHE A 163 14.18 15.98 0.12
CA PHE A 163 15.20 15.92 -0.95
C PHE A 163 15.08 14.69 -1.86
N LEU A 164 14.23 13.73 -1.50
CA LEU A 164 13.89 12.54 -2.28
C LEU A 164 12.43 12.55 -2.76
N ARG A 165 11.69 13.63 -2.47
CA ARG A 165 10.26 13.73 -2.76
C ARG A 165 9.99 13.61 -4.26
N ARG A 166 8.83 13.01 -4.53
CA ARG A 166 8.26 12.81 -5.86
C ARG A 166 6.85 13.36 -5.88
N ASP A 167 6.73 14.64 -5.53
CA ASP A 167 5.44 15.31 -5.29
C ASP A 167 4.48 15.22 -6.48
N GLU A 168 4.98 15.26 -7.71
CA GLU A 168 4.16 15.10 -8.91
C GLU A 168 3.56 13.69 -9.03
N SER A 169 4.37 12.66 -8.77
CA SER A 169 3.90 11.26 -8.78
C SER A 169 2.89 11.02 -7.66
N VAL A 170 3.16 11.53 -6.46
CA VAL A 170 2.23 11.46 -5.31
C VAL A 170 0.90 12.11 -5.64
N ALA A 171 0.91 13.33 -6.18
CA ALA A 171 -0.30 14.05 -6.55
C ALA A 171 -1.08 13.36 -7.68
N ALA A 172 -0.37 12.77 -8.65
CA ALA A 172 -1.00 12.02 -9.73
C ALA A 172 -1.66 10.73 -9.22
N ASP A 173 -0.99 9.99 -8.34
CA ASP A 173 -1.54 8.74 -7.79
C ASP A 173 -2.73 9.01 -6.87
N LEU A 174 -2.65 10.03 -6.00
CA LEU A 174 -3.78 10.43 -5.15
C LEU A 174 -5.01 10.78 -5.99
N ARG A 175 -4.86 11.59 -7.04
CA ARG A 175 -5.98 11.96 -7.93
C ARG A 175 -6.58 10.74 -8.64
N THR A 176 -5.73 9.84 -9.17
CA THR A 176 -6.24 8.66 -9.87
C THR A 176 -6.95 7.70 -8.91
N LEU A 177 -6.39 7.49 -7.71
CA LEU A 177 -7.05 6.65 -6.70
C LEU A 177 -8.37 7.27 -6.22
N ALA A 178 -8.40 8.57 -5.93
CA ALA A 178 -9.63 9.25 -5.50
C ALA A 178 -10.75 9.13 -6.52
N ALA A 179 -10.42 9.27 -7.81
CA ALA A 179 -11.40 9.21 -8.90
C ALA A 179 -11.94 7.78 -9.13
N ASN A 180 -11.10 6.74 -8.98
CA ASN A 180 -11.44 5.40 -9.44
C ASN A 180 -11.79 4.41 -8.32
N LEU A 181 -11.32 4.60 -7.08
CA LEU A 181 -11.62 3.66 -5.98
C LEU A 181 -13.12 3.40 -5.81
N PRO A 182 -14.04 4.38 -5.88
CA PRO A 182 -15.46 4.12 -5.71
C PRO A 182 -16.06 3.14 -6.73
N GLU A 183 -15.47 3.04 -7.91
CA GLU A 183 -15.98 2.22 -9.01
C GLU A 183 -15.32 0.83 -9.08
N TYR A 184 -14.14 0.67 -8.46
CA TYR A 184 -13.35 -0.56 -8.54
C TYR A 184 -13.02 -1.17 -7.17
N PRO A 185 -14.04 -1.53 -6.35
CA PRO A 185 -13.79 -2.13 -5.03
C PRO A 185 -13.08 -3.48 -5.11
N ALA A 186 -13.22 -4.20 -6.22
CA ALA A 186 -12.56 -5.48 -6.46
C ALA A 186 -11.06 -5.37 -6.78
N ALA A 187 -10.52 -4.15 -6.94
CA ALA A 187 -9.08 -3.94 -7.17
C ALA A 187 -8.21 -4.40 -5.98
N PHE A 188 -8.80 -4.54 -4.80
CA PHE A 188 -8.13 -4.97 -3.58
C PHE A 188 -8.97 -5.99 -2.82
N SER A 189 -8.35 -6.74 -1.90
CA SER A 189 -9.13 -7.48 -0.90
C SER A 189 -9.84 -6.50 0.06
N PRO A 190 -11.05 -6.83 0.59
CA PRO A 190 -11.88 -5.86 1.31
C PRO A 190 -11.19 -5.09 2.44
N PRO A 191 -10.38 -5.70 3.34
CA PRO A 191 -9.69 -4.94 4.38
C PRO A 191 -8.62 -3.99 3.83
N VAL A 192 -7.94 -4.40 2.75
CA VAL A 192 -6.94 -3.55 2.08
C VAL A 192 -7.65 -2.38 1.39
N TYR A 193 -8.79 -2.64 0.73
CA TYR A 193 -9.58 -1.62 0.08
C TYR A 193 -9.97 -0.49 1.05
N GLN A 194 -10.55 -0.84 2.20
CA GLN A 194 -10.91 0.14 3.23
C GLN A 194 -9.71 0.97 3.69
N ALA A 195 -8.57 0.31 3.91
CA ALA A 195 -7.36 1.00 4.32
C ALA A 195 -6.83 1.94 3.23
N VAL A 196 -6.89 1.55 1.96
CA VAL A 196 -6.50 2.40 0.82
C VAL A 196 -7.43 3.61 0.71
N VAL A 197 -8.75 3.42 0.85
CA VAL A 197 -9.73 4.52 0.82
C VAL A 197 -9.46 5.51 1.96
N ARG A 198 -9.26 5.04 3.20
CA ARG A 198 -8.90 5.91 4.33
C ARG A 198 -7.59 6.65 4.07
N PHE A 199 -6.59 5.94 3.57
CA PHE A 199 -5.29 6.54 3.24
C PHE A 199 -5.41 7.68 2.22
N VAL A 200 -6.26 7.54 1.20
CA VAL A 200 -6.53 8.59 0.22
C VAL A 200 -7.31 9.75 0.83
N LEU A 201 -8.33 9.48 1.67
CA LEU A 201 -9.10 10.50 2.38
C LEU A 201 -8.22 11.39 3.28
N GLU A 202 -7.22 10.81 3.92
CA GLU A 202 -6.34 11.50 4.87
C GLU A 202 -5.22 12.28 4.19
N ASN A 203 -4.70 11.77 3.08
CA ASN A 203 -3.50 12.32 2.43
C ASN A 203 -3.82 13.08 1.14
N GLY A 204 -5.01 12.90 0.56
CA GLY A 204 -5.43 13.54 -0.68
C GLY A 204 -5.92 14.97 -0.48
N THR A 205 -5.62 15.83 -1.46
CA THR A 205 -6.29 17.12 -1.60
C THR A 205 -7.56 16.89 -2.43
N LEU A 206 -8.64 16.51 -1.76
CA LEU A 206 -9.92 16.14 -2.35
C LEU A 206 -10.87 17.33 -2.38
N ASP A 207 -11.68 17.42 -3.43
CA ASP A 207 -12.85 18.30 -3.41
C ASP A 207 -14.00 17.69 -2.57
N GLY A 208 -15.11 18.43 -2.43
CA GLY A 208 -16.23 18.00 -1.60
C GLY A 208 -16.95 16.76 -2.16
N GLU A 209 -17.03 16.63 -3.47
CA GLU A 209 -17.68 15.47 -4.12
C GLU A 209 -16.81 14.21 -4.03
N GLU A 210 -15.52 14.32 -4.30
CA GLU A 210 -14.56 13.23 -4.17
C GLU A 210 -14.55 12.68 -2.75
N ARG A 211 -14.48 13.58 -1.76
CA ARG A 211 -14.52 13.20 -0.35
C ARG A 211 -15.80 12.46 0.01
N THR A 212 -16.96 13.02 -0.35
CA THR A 212 -18.25 12.42 -0.05
C THR A 212 -18.41 11.04 -0.70
N ARG A 213 -17.91 10.85 -1.93
CA ARG A 213 -17.95 9.54 -2.60
C ARG A 213 -17.12 8.50 -1.86
N LEU A 214 -15.92 8.85 -1.44
CA LEU A 214 -15.03 7.94 -0.72
C LEU A 214 -15.55 7.62 0.71
N GLU A 215 -16.10 8.61 1.41
CA GLU A 215 -16.72 8.40 2.74
C GLU A 215 -17.91 7.45 2.65
N ARG A 216 -18.77 7.60 1.64
CA ARG A 216 -19.90 6.69 1.39
C ARG A 216 -19.47 5.25 1.19
N VAL A 217 -18.38 5.02 0.48
CA VAL A 217 -17.82 3.67 0.31
C VAL A 217 -17.51 3.01 1.65
N LEU A 218 -16.92 3.74 2.60
CA LEU A 218 -16.63 3.21 3.95
C LEU A 218 -17.88 2.95 4.76
N GLU A 219 -18.93 3.76 4.59
CA GLU A 219 -20.21 3.58 5.27
C GLU A 219 -20.96 2.34 4.78
N ASP A 220 -21.04 2.15 3.46
CA ASP A 220 -21.71 1.02 2.83
C ASP A 220 -21.08 -0.33 3.23
N GLU A 221 -19.76 -0.40 3.26
CA GLU A 221 -19.05 -1.60 3.69
C GLU A 221 -19.23 -1.88 5.20
N SER A 222 -19.26 -0.84 6.04
CA SER A 222 -19.51 -1.00 7.47
C SER A 222 -20.92 -1.57 7.76
N GLN A 223 -21.90 -1.20 6.96
CA GLN A 223 -23.29 -1.72 7.06
C GLN A 223 -23.39 -3.16 6.51
N GLY A 224 -22.70 -3.47 5.42
CA GLY A 224 -22.61 -4.81 4.85
C GLY A 224 -22.03 -5.83 5.84
N ASN A 225 -20.98 -5.46 6.54
CA ASN A 225 -20.33 -6.30 7.54
C ASN A 225 -21.20 -6.54 8.78
N LYS A 226 -22.01 -5.56 9.20
CA LYS A 226 -22.98 -5.72 10.30
C LYS A 226 -24.12 -6.69 9.95
N LYS A 227 -24.62 -6.66 8.70
CA LYS A 227 -25.67 -7.58 8.24
C LYS A 227 -25.18 -9.02 8.09
N GLY A 228 -23.89 -9.22 7.76
CA GLY A 228 -23.28 -10.55 7.66
C GLY A 228 -23.13 -11.25 9.01
N ARG A 229 -22.74 -10.51 10.05
CA ARG A 229 -22.59 -11.06 11.42
C ARG A 229 -23.93 -11.44 12.09
N GLY A 230 -25.00 -10.72 11.81
CA GLY A 230 -26.33 -11.02 12.39
C GLY A 230 -27.03 -12.24 11.80
N ARG A 231 -26.47 -12.89 10.75
CA ARG A 231 -27.02 -14.13 10.14
C ARG A 231 -26.34 -15.42 10.60
N GLN A 232 -25.27 -15.33 11.37
CA GLN A 232 -24.57 -16.51 11.90
C GLN A 232 -25.03 -16.89 13.32
N ASP A 233 -25.85 -16.06 13.98
CA ASP A 233 -26.31 -16.26 15.35
C ASP A 233 -27.80 -16.73 15.41
N THR A 234 -28.35 -17.25 14.33
CA THR A 234 -29.68 -17.87 14.25
C THR A 234 -29.58 -19.26 13.67
#